data_80ba167367a8aeb7928699d3c3447d8b
#
_entry.id   80ba167367a8aeb7928699d3c3447d8b
#
_cell.length_a   1.000
_cell.length_b   1.000
_cell.length_c   1.000
_cell.angle_alpha   90.00
_cell.angle_beta   90.00
_cell.angle_gamma   90.00
#
_symmetry.space_group_name_H-M   'P 1'
#
loop_
_entity.id
_entity.type
_entity.pdbx_description
1 polymer ?
#
loop_
_entity_poly.entity_id
_entity_poly.type
_entity_poly.pdbx_seq_one_letter_code
_entity_poly.pdbx_strand_id
1 'polypeptide(L)'
;KIWKATNSSYLANLFGYPTDCPQREKNGWTGDAHIAIETGLYNFDGISIYEKWMNDFCDEQKDNGVLPCIIPTSVWGYDWANGVDWTSAVAIIPWEIYRFYGDTTLLRRMYGPIKKYVSYIESISTNHLTDWGLGDWVPVRSKSNITLTSSIYYYTDVCILAKAARLFGYAEDASYYNTLAQKIKEAINTSFLNKETGIYAEG
;
A
#
# COMPACT_ATOMS: atom_id res chain seq x y z
N LYS A 1 -23.24 6.11 -17.44
CA LYS A 1 -22.08 6.06 -18.37
C LYS A 1 -20.78 5.83 -17.59
N ILE A 2 -20.45 6.66 -16.57
CA ILE A 2 -19.20 6.58 -15.78
C ILE A 2 -19.03 5.17 -15.19
N TRP A 3 -20.00 4.67 -14.42
CA TRP A 3 -19.94 3.33 -13.83
C TRP A 3 -19.58 2.22 -14.83
N LYS A 4 -20.22 2.22 -16.03
CA LYS A 4 -19.90 1.23 -17.07
C LYS A 4 -18.47 1.39 -17.58
N ALA A 5 -17.99 2.62 -17.78
CA ALA A 5 -16.63 2.88 -18.24
C ALA A 5 -15.61 2.42 -17.19
N THR A 6 -15.83 2.73 -15.91
CA THR A 6 -14.98 2.29 -14.80
C THR A 6 -14.89 0.77 -14.73
N ASN A 7 -16.02 0.06 -14.78
CA ASN A 7 -16.03 -1.40 -14.73
C ASN A 7 -15.37 -2.02 -15.96
N SER A 8 -15.58 -1.45 -17.16
CA SER A 8 -14.91 -1.92 -18.36
C SER A 8 -13.40 -1.71 -18.30
N SER A 9 -12.96 -0.56 -17.79
CA SER A 9 -11.52 -0.27 -17.58
C SER A 9 -10.91 -1.23 -16.55
N TYR A 10 -11.59 -1.44 -15.43
CA TYR A 10 -11.11 -2.37 -14.40
C TYR A 10 -10.93 -3.79 -14.95
N LEU A 11 -11.94 -4.33 -15.63
CA LEU A 11 -11.86 -5.67 -16.24
C LEU A 11 -10.79 -5.77 -17.33
N ALA A 12 -10.60 -4.70 -18.12
CA ALA A 12 -9.57 -4.67 -19.15
C ALA A 12 -8.14 -4.70 -18.58
N ASN A 13 -7.97 -4.41 -17.29
CA ASN A 13 -6.70 -4.43 -16.57
C ASN A 13 -6.49 -5.70 -15.71
N LEU A 14 -7.25 -6.76 -15.94
CA LEU A 14 -7.10 -8.03 -15.22
C LEU A 14 -6.58 -9.13 -16.15
N PHE A 15 -5.27 -9.38 -16.11
CA PHE A 15 -4.58 -10.39 -16.90
C PHE A 15 -3.98 -11.52 -16.04
N GLY A 16 -4.72 -12.01 -15.05
CA GLY A 16 -4.24 -12.94 -14.03
C GLY A 16 -3.59 -12.24 -12.83
N TYR A 17 -3.35 -10.95 -12.96
CA TYR A 17 -3.05 -9.97 -11.91
C TYR A 17 -3.54 -8.59 -12.38
N PRO A 18 -3.72 -7.62 -11.48
CA PRO A 18 -4.05 -6.24 -11.87
C PRO A 18 -2.89 -5.58 -12.62
N THR A 19 -3.23 -4.84 -13.69
CA THR A 19 -2.25 -4.10 -14.48
C THR A 19 -2.59 -2.60 -14.49
N ASP A 20 -1.59 -1.77 -14.76
CA ASP A 20 -1.71 -0.31 -14.87
C ASP A 20 -2.52 0.12 -16.09
N CYS A 21 -2.22 -0.46 -17.23
CA CYS A 21 -2.88 -0.12 -18.50
C CYS A 21 -3.00 -1.34 -19.43
N PRO A 22 -4.16 -1.50 -20.15
CA PRO A 22 -4.41 -2.72 -20.92
C PRO A 22 -3.70 -2.75 -22.27
N GLN A 23 -3.20 -1.59 -22.77
CA GLN A 23 -2.71 -1.47 -24.13
C GLN A 23 -1.20 -1.21 -24.24
N ARG A 24 -0.56 -0.63 -23.22
CA ARG A 24 0.87 -0.24 -23.29
C ARG A 24 1.75 -1.11 -22.40
N GLU A 25 1.89 -0.76 -21.13
CA GLU A 25 2.85 -1.39 -20.23
C GLU A 25 2.42 -2.79 -19.81
N LYS A 26 1.16 -2.97 -19.42
CA LYS A 26 0.58 -4.24 -18.93
C LYS A 26 1.36 -4.83 -17.77
N ASN A 27 1.92 -3.96 -16.95
CA ASN A 27 2.72 -4.30 -15.78
C ASN A 27 1.86 -4.37 -14.52
N GLY A 28 2.23 -5.21 -13.59
CA GLY A 28 1.58 -5.33 -12.29
C GLY A 28 2.00 -4.21 -11.33
N TRP A 29 1.77 -2.95 -11.70
CA TRP A 29 2.01 -1.81 -10.83
C TRP A 29 1.14 -1.89 -9.58
N THR A 30 1.78 -1.96 -8.44
CA THR A 30 1.11 -2.23 -7.16
C THR A 30 0.29 -1.05 -6.67
N GLY A 31 0.72 0.18 -6.98
CA GLY A 31 -0.02 1.41 -6.67
C GLY A 31 -1.36 1.47 -7.36
N ASP A 32 -1.39 1.22 -8.67
CA ASP A 32 -2.61 1.18 -9.47
C ASP A 32 -3.61 0.16 -8.92
N ALA A 33 -3.12 -0.99 -8.52
CA ALA A 33 -3.95 -2.07 -7.99
C ALA A 33 -4.59 -1.71 -6.64
N HIS A 34 -3.84 -1.17 -5.68
CA HIS A 34 -4.43 -0.87 -4.37
C HIS A 34 -5.37 0.34 -4.40
N ILE A 35 -5.17 1.29 -5.32
CA ILE A 35 -6.10 2.40 -5.53
C ILE A 35 -7.41 1.90 -6.16
N ALA A 36 -7.34 0.91 -7.05
CA ALA A 36 -8.51 0.38 -7.76
C ALA A 36 -9.26 -0.72 -7.02
N ILE A 37 -8.70 -1.29 -5.93
CA ILE A 37 -9.25 -2.49 -5.30
C ILE A 37 -10.70 -2.35 -4.84
N GLU A 38 -11.08 -1.26 -4.21
CA GLU A 38 -12.46 -1.05 -3.76
C GLU A 38 -13.43 -1.05 -4.94
N THR A 39 -13.05 -0.47 -6.09
CA THR A 39 -13.87 -0.55 -7.32
C THR A 39 -14.13 -2.00 -7.71
N GLY A 40 -13.10 -2.83 -7.65
CA GLY A 40 -13.21 -4.26 -7.92
C GLY A 40 -14.12 -4.98 -6.94
N LEU A 41 -13.88 -4.78 -5.65
CA LEU A 41 -14.63 -5.47 -4.59
C LEU A 41 -16.11 -5.07 -4.53
N TYR A 42 -16.46 -3.80 -4.88
CA TYR A 42 -17.86 -3.37 -4.96
C TYR A 42 -18.62 -3.93 -6.17
N ASN A 43 -17.93 -4.24 -7.26
CA ASN A 43 -18.58 -4.55 -8.52
C ASN A 43 -18.39 -5.99 -8.97
N PHE A 44 -17.39 -6.70 -8.44
CA PHE A 44 -17.00 -8.04 -8.88
C PHE A 44 -16.59 -8.92 -7.70
N ASP A 45 -16.76 -10.23 -7.87
CA ASP A 45 -16.21 -11.23 -6.95
C ASP A 45 -14.75 -11.56 -7.35
N GLY A 46 -13.84 -10.65 -7.01
CA GLY A 46 -12.45 -10.69 -7.46
C GLY A 46 -11.44 -11.27 -6.46
N ILE A 47 -11.89 -11.83 -5.33
CA ILE A 47 -11.02 -12.27 -4.24
C ILE A 47 -9.92 -13.23 -4.72
N SER A 48 -10.22 -14.18 -5.59
CA SER A 48 -9.28 -15.21 -6.04
C SER A 48 -8.11 -14.65 -6.84
N ILE A 49 -8.31 -13.58 -7.60
CA ILE A 49 -7.24 -12.89 -8.34
C ILE A 49 -6.23 -12.28 -7.37
N TYR A 50 -6.73 -11.59 -6.34
CA TYR A 50 -5.87 -10.96 -5.34
C TYR A 50 -5.19 -12.00 -4.45
N GLU A 51 -5.87 -13.08 -4.06
CA GLU A 51 -5.26 -14.17 -3.30
C GLU A 51 -4.11 -14.82 -4.06
N LYS A 52 -4.27 -15.03 -5.36
CA LYS A 52 -3.21 -15.52 -6.23
C LYS A 52 -2.06 -14.52 -6.29
N TRP A 53 -2.36 -13.26 -6.56
CA TRP A 53 -1.35 -12.23 -6.74
C TRP A 53 -0.55 -11.93 -5.46
N MET A 54 -1.17 -12.07 -4.28
CA MET A 54 -0.44 -11.94 -3.01
C MET A 54 0.60 -13.05 -2.79
N ASN A 55 0.51 -14.19 -3.47
CA ASN A 55 1.61 -15.16 -3.48
C ASN A 55 2.82 -14.61 -4.25
N ASP A 56 2.57 -13.93 -5.37
CA ASP A 56 3.65 -13.28 -6.14
C ASP A 56 4.38 -12.21 -5.30
N PHE A 57 3.67 -11.49 -4.39
CA PHE A 57 4.31 -10.61 -3.40
C PHE A 57 5.24 -11.36 -2.45
N CYS A 58 4.82 -12.53 -1.97
CA CYS A 58 5.66 -13.35 -1.10
C CYS A 58 6.92 -13.84 -1.82
N ASP A 59 6.78 -14.25 -3.09
CA ASP A 59 7.88 -14.74 -3.92
C ASP A 59 8.90 -13.63 -4.25
N GLU A 60 8.41 -12.40 -4.42
CA GLU A 60 9.24 -11.23 -4.75
C GLU A 60 9.82 -10.53 -3.50
N GLN A 61 9.33 -10.79 -2.30
CA GLN A 61 9.81 -10.11 -1.10
C GLN A 61 11.23 -10.55 -0.72
N LYS A 62 12.19 -9.62 -0.74
CA LYS A 62 13.57 -9.89 -0.31
C LYS A 62 13.68 -10.13 1.19
N ASP A 63 14.81 -10.69 1.61
CA ASP A 63 15.08 -11.01 3.02
C ASP A 63 15.06 -9.80 3.96
N ASN A 64 15.41 -8.62 3.48
CA ASN A 64 15.31 -7.37 4.24
C ASN A 64 13.89 -6.79 4.29
N GLY A 65 12.93 -7.38 3.58
CA GLY A 65 11.52 -6.95 3.56
C GLY A 65 11.11 -6.09 2.38
N VAL A 66 12.05 -5.57 1.57
CA VAL A 66 11.71 -4.73 0.43
C VAL A 66 10.90 -5.48 -0.61
N LEU A 67 9.95 -4.78 -1.22
CA LEU A 67 9.12 -5.22 -2.34
C LEU A 67 9.36 -4.32 -3.54
N PRO A 68 9.21 -4.81 -4.77
CA PRO A 68 9.23 -3.96 -5.96
C PRO A 68 7.86 -3.33 -6.20
N CYS A 69 7.82 -2.20 -6.89
CA CYS A 69 6.55 -1.56 -7.29
C CYS A 69 5.80 -2.28 -8.41
N ILE A 70 6.48 -3.12 -9.17
CA ILE A 70 5.90 -3.95 -10.23
C ILE A 70 6.02 -5.42 -9.81
N ILE A 71 4.91 -6.12 -9.73
CA ILE A 71 4.87 -7.54 -9.36
C ILE A 71 4.02 -8.34 -10.37
N PRO A 72 4.59 -9.34 -11.04
CA PRO A 72 5.99 -9.77 -11.02
C PRO A 72 6.95 -8.71 -11.57
N THR A 73 8.14 -8.55 -10.95
CA THR A 73 9.05 -7.45 -11.30
C THR A 73 9.87 -7.70 -12.56
N SER A 74 10.16 -8.96 -12.91
CA SER A 74 10.97 -9.31 -14.08
C SER A 74 12.27 -8.47 -14.17
N VAL A 75 12.44 -7.68 -15.23
CA VAL A 75 13.62 -6.85 -15.50
C VAL A 75 13.65 -5.51 -14.74
N TRP A 76 12.54 -5.09 -14.14
CA TRP A 76 12.42 -3.77 -13.50
C TRP A 76 13.20 -3.68 -12.18
N GLY A 77 13.24 -4.77 -11.40
CA GLY A 77 14.00 -4.83 -10.15
C GLY A 77 13.37 -4.02 -9.02
N TYR A 78 14.23 -3.60 -8.07
CA TYR A 78 13.82 -3.03 -6.78
C TYR A 78 14.30 -1.59 -6.58
N ASP A 79 15.16 -1.09 -7.44
CA ASP A 79 15.81 0.21 -7.23
C ASP A 79 15.18 1.30 -8.08
N TRP A 80 14.69 0.94 -9.26
CA TRP A 80 14.04 1.89 -10.17
C TRP A 80 12.56 2.02 -9.85
N ALA A 81 12.08 3.27 -9.81
CA ALA A 81 10.66 3.62 -9.64
C ALA A 81 9.99 2.82 -8.50
N ASN A 82 10.59 2.88 -7.29
CA ASN A 82 10.12 2.11 -6.15
C ASN A 82 9.81 3.00 -4.94
N GLY A 83 8.81 2.62 -4.15
CA GLY A 83 8.44 3.38 -2.97
C GLY A 83 7.22 2.87 -2.23
N VAL A 84 7.07 3.36 -1.00
CA VAL A 84 6.02 2.91 -0.08
C VAL A 84 4.61 3.19 -0.61
N ASP A 85 4.41 4.29 -1.28
CA ASP A 85 3.12 4.72 -1.85
C ASP A 85 2.56 3.76 -2.92
N TRP A 86 3.40 2.91 -3.51
CA TRP A 86 3.02 1.80 -4.36
C TRP A 86 3.00 0.47 -3.60
N THR A 87 4.09 0.15 -2.92
CA THR A 87 4.28 -1.17 -2.29
C THR A 87 3.42 -1.40 -1.05
N SER A 88 2.77 -0.36 -0.48
CA SER A 88 1.72 -0.49 0.54
C SER A 88 0.55 -1.40 0.11
N ALA A 89 0.46 -1.74 -1.17
CA ALA A 89 -0.45 -2.77 -1.67
C ALA A 89 -0.37 -4.08 -0.87
N VAL A 90 0.82 -4.43 -0.36
CA VAL A 90 1.04 -5.63 0.47
C VAL A 90 0.17 -5.64 1.74
N ALA A 91 -0.11 -4.47 2.31
CA ALA A 91 -0.93 -4.30 3.51
C ALA A 91 -2.39 -3.94 3.14
N ILE A 92 -2.58 -3.03 2.19
CA ILE A 92 -3.89 -2.49 1.83
C ILE A 92 -4.77 -3.58 1.21
N ILE A 93 -4.26 -4.35 0.24
CA ILE A 93 -5.07 -5.35 -0.46
C ILE A 93 -5.63 -6.43 0.49
N PRO A 94 -4.82 -7.11 1.32
CA PRO A 94 -5.36 -8.10 2.25
C PRO A 94 -6.32 -7.49 3.29
N TRP A 95 -6.08 -6.24 3.68
CA TRP A 95 -6.95 -5.53 4.61
C TRP A 95 -8.31 -5.22 3.98
N GLU A 96 -8.37 -4.74 2.73
CA GLU A 96 -9.61 -4.46 2.02
C GLU A 96 -10.41 -5.75 1.75
N ILE A 97 -9.76 -6.84 1.39
CA ILE A 97 -10.42 -8.14 1.25
C ILE A 97 -11.07 -8.56 2.55
N TYR A 98 -10.37 -8.43 3.69
CA TYR A 98 -10.97 -8.68 5.00
C TYR A 98 -12.18 -7.77 5.28
N ARG A 99 -12.09 -6.48 4.96
CA ARG A 99 -13.18 -5.52 5.17
C ARG A 99 -14.45 -5.86 4.37
N PHE A 100 -14.28 -6.34 3.15
CA PHE A 100 -15.39 -6.61 2.24
C PHE A 100 -16.01 -8.00 2.44
N TYR A 101 -15.19 -9.01 2.71
CA TYR A 101 -15.65 -10.40 2.81
C TYR A 101 -15.75 -10.92 4.24
N GLY A 102 -15.13 -10.26 5.21
CA GLY A 102 -15.03 -10.76 6.58
C GLY A 102 -14.08 -11.96 6.73
N ASP A 103 -13.43 -12.38 5.64
CA ASP A 103 -12.49 -13.50 5.65
C ASP A 103 -11.08 -13.03 6.03
N THR A 104 -10.55 -13.62 7.09
CA THR A 104 -9.22 -13.31 7.62
C THR A 104 -8.09 -14.12 7.00
N THR A 105 -8.39 -15.08 6.13
CA THR A 105 -7.43 -16.09 5.63
C THR A 105 -6.25 -15.42 4.94
N LEU A 106 -6.52 -14.53 3.97
CA LEU A 106 -5.48 -13.81 3.25
C LEU A 106 -4.70 -12.87 4.18
N LEU A 107 -5.39 -12.08 5.00
CA LEU A 107 -4.74 -11.16 5.93
C LEU A 107 -3.83 -11.87 6.93
N ARG A 108 -4.26 -13.05 7.42
CA ARG A 108 -3.45 -13.88 8.31
C ARG A 108 -2.20 -14.43 7.61
N ARG A 109 -2.33 -14.89 6.36
CA ARG A 109 -1.21 -15.36 5.55
C ARG A 109 -0.20 -14.24 5.28
N MET A 110 -0.69 -13.04 5.00
CA MET A 110 0.15 -11.87 4.69
C MET A 110 0.70 -11.15 5.93
N TYR A 111 0.29 -11.54 7.14
CA TYR A 111 0.72 -10.85 8.36
C TYR A 111 2.26 -10.81 8.52
N GLY A 112 2.94 -11.93 8.33
CA GLY A 112 4.40 -12.02 8.36
C GLY A 112 5.07 -11.16 7.29
N PRO A 113 4.71 -11.29 6.01
CA PRO A 113 5.18 -10.40 4.94
C PRO A 113 4.98 -8.91 5.22
N ILE A 114 3.81 -8.51 5.74
CA ILE A 114 3.54 -7.11 6.10
C ILE A 114 4.45 -6.63 7.25
N LYS A 115 4.65 -7.47 8.28
CA LYS A 115 5.60 -7.17 9.37
C LYS A 115 7.01 -6.90 8.84
N LYS A 116 7.48 -7.78 7.98
CA LYS A 116 8.81 -7.71 7.36
C LYS A 116 8.97 -6.44 6.53
N TYR A 117 7.95 -6.10 5.76
CA TYR A 117 7.88 -4.89 4.95
C TYR A 117 7.87 -3.61 5.82
N VAL A 118 7.03 -3.54 6.86
CA VAL A 118 6.98 -2.40 7.78
C VAL A 118 8.31 -2.22 8.51
N SER A 119 8.97 -3.31 8.91
CA SER A 119 10.31 -3.24 9.51
C SER A 119 11.37 -2.69 8.54
N TYR A 120 11.26 -3.00 7.24
CA TYR A 120 12.12 -2.40 6.23
C TYR A 120 11.91 -0.88 6.15
N ILE A 121 10.66 -0.41 6.05
CA ILE A 121 10.37 1.03 6.00
C ILE A 121 10.86 1.72 7.28
N GLU A 122 10.64 1.12 8.45
CA GLU A 122 11.14 1.66 9.71
C GLU A 122 12.66 1.83 9.69
N SER A 123 13.39 0.86 9.14
CA SER A 123 14.86 0.87 9.07
C SER A 123 15.44 1.97 8.17
N ILE A 124 14.70 2.40 7.16
CA ILE A 124 15.11 3.47 6.22
C ILE A 124 14.51 4.84 6.58
N SER A 125 13.65 4.90 7.59
CA SER A 125 13.00 6.13 8.04
C SER A 125 13.90 6.95 8.95
N THR A 126 13.80 8.27 8.86
CA THR A 126 14.48 9.21 9.77
C THR A 126 13.45 9.93 10.61
N ASN A 127 13.57 9.87 11.94
CA ASN A 127 12.61 10.48 12.86
C ASN A 127 11.14 10.08 12.58
N HIS A 128 10.92 8.81 12.25
CA HIS A 128 9.62 8.24 11.87
C HIS A 128 9.01 8.77 10.57
N LEU A 129 9.78 9.47 9.73
CA LEU A 129 9.38 9.92 8.41
C LEU A 129 10.22 9.24 7.33
N THR A 130 9.64 9.01 6.17
CA THR A 130 10.32 8.45 5.00
C THR A 130 10.01 9.25 3.75
N ASP A 131 10.99 9.44 2.89
CA ASP A 131 10.88 10.03 1.55
C ASP A 131 10.99 8.96 0.44
N TRP A 132 11.08 7.68 0.84
CA TRP A 132 11.11 6.58 -0.09
C TRP A 132 9.74 6.36 -0.72
N GLY A 133 9.51 6.98 -1.87
CA GLY A 133 8.26 6.95 -2.60
C GLY A 133 8.37 7.59 -3.97
N LEU A 134 7.36 7.40 -4.79
CA LEU A 134 7.23 8.03 -6.11
C LEU A 134 6.48 9.38 -5.99
N GLY A 135 5.76 9.57 -4.91
CA GLY A 135 5.01 10.78 -4.62
C GLY A 135 3.75 10.93 -5.48
N ASP A 136 3.32 12.17 -5.63
CA ASP A 136 2.13 12.52 -6.40
C ASP A 136 2.37 12.29 -7.90
N TRP A 137 1.70 11.27 -8.46
CA TRP A 137 1.90 10.84 -9.84
C TRP A 137 1.08 11.68 -10.81
N VAL A 138 1.76 12.40 -11.71
CA VAL A 138 1.14 13.27 -12.71
C VAL A 138 0.19 14.30 -12.09
N PRO A 139 0.66 15.17 -11.19
CA PRO A 139 -0.19 16.15 -10.51
C PRO A 139 -0.78 17.16 -11.49
N VAL A 140 -2.01 17.62 -11.23
CA VAL A 140 -2.74 18.55 -12.10
C VAL A 140 -2.20 19.97 -11.98
N ARG A 141 -1.77 20.39 -10.79
CA ARG A 141 -1.28 21.76 -10.52
C ARG A 141 0.02 21.76 -9.73
N SER A 142 -0.06 21.50 -8.44
CA SER A 142 1.08 21.43 -7.53
C SER A 142 1.38 19.98 -7.17
N LYS A 143 2.66 19.65 -7.02
CA LYS A 143 3.09 18.33 -6.57
C LYS A 143 3.09 18.29 -5.05
N SER A 144 2.49 17.27 -4.46
CA SER A 144 2.54 17.04 -3.02
C SER A 144 3.97 16.72 -2.55
N ASN A 145 4.29 17.09 -1.31
CA ASN A 145 5.60 16.78 -0.73
C ASN A 145 5.76 15.24 -0.60
N ILE A 146 6.84 14.71 -1.14
CA ILE A 146 7.09 13.26 -1.20
C ILE A 146 7.25 12.64 0.20
N THR A 147 7.89 13.34 1.13
CA THR A 147 8.03 12.85 2.51
C THR A 147 6.68 12.78 3.20
N LEU A 148 5.78 13.72 2.92
CA LEU A 148 4.42 13.70 3.46
C LEU A 148 3.65 12.50 2.91
N THR A 149 3.59 12.34 1.58
CA THR A 149 2.83 11.25 0.95
C THR A 149 3.35 9.89 1.36
N SER A 150 4.66 9.67 1.29
CA SER A 150 5.30 8.42 1.68
C SER A 150 5.09 8.09 3.17
N SER A 151 5.22 9.09 4.05
CA SER A 151 4.99 8.88 5.48
C SER A 151 3.53 8.60 5.83
N ILE A 152 2.55 9.11 5.05
CA ILE A 152 1.13 8.79 5.21
C ILE A 152 0.87 7.31 4.84
N TYR A 153 1.47 6.80 3.77
CA TYR A 153 1.37 5.38 3.43
C TYR A 153 2.04 4.50 4.48
N TYR A 154 3.23 4.86 4.95
CA TYR A 154 3.87 4.17 6.07
C TYR A 154 2.98 4.14 7.33
N TYR A 155 2.38 5.27 7.71
CA TYR A 155 1.41 5.34 8.80
C TYR A 155 0.23 4.40 8.58
N THR A 156 -0.30 4.36 7.36
CA THR A 156 -1.44 3.50 6.99
C THR A 156 -1.10 2.02 7.16
N ASP A 157 0.07 1.59 6.68
CA ASP A 157 0.55 0.22 6.79
C ASP A 157 0.71 -0.22 8.25
N VAL A 158 1.30 0.65 9.07
CA VAL A 158 1.45 0.40 10.51
C VAL A 158 0.08 0.32 11.21
N CYS A 159 -0.87 1.17 10.83
CA CYS A 159 -2.24 1.12 11.36
C CYS A 159 -2.96 -0.18 10.97
N ILE A 160 -2.79 -0.65 9.74
CA ILE A 160 -3.35 -1.92 9.28
C ILE A 160 -2.74 -3.06 10.10
N LEU A 161 -1.43 -3.07 10.27
CA LEU A 161 -0.73 -4.10 11.02
C LEU A 161 -1.14 -4.12 12.50
N ALA A 162 -1.32 -2.94 13.13
CA ALA A 162 -1.83 -2.85 14.49
C ALA A 162 -3.26 -3.40 14.64
N LYS A 163 -4.12 -3.12 13.67
CA LYS A 163 -5.50 -3.66 13.63
C LYS A 163 -5.53 -5.16 13.41
N ALA A 164 -4.70 -5.66 12.48
CA ALA A 164 -4.56 -7.08 12.20
C ALA A 164 -4.01 -7.84 13.42
N ALA A 165 -3.00 -7.30 14.10
CA ALA A 165 -2.45 -7.86 15.34
C ALA A 165 -3.52 -7.99 16.43
N ARG A 166 -4.34 -6.94 16.60
CA ARG A 166 -5.48 -6.99 17.55
C ARG A 166 -6.50 -8.04 17.16
N LEU A 167 -6.86 -8.11 15.86
CA LEU A 167 -7.81 -9.09 15.34
C LEU A 167 -7.33 -10.53 15.59
N PHE A 168 -6.01 -10.77 15.52
CA PHE A 168 -5.41 -12.11 15.69
C PHE A 168 -5.01 -12.43 17.12
N GLY A 169 -5.16 -11.50 18.06
CA GLY A 169 -4.79 -11.69 19.46
C GLY A 169 -3.29 -11.56 19.75
N TYR A 170 -2.52 -10.94 18.86
CA TYR A 170 -1.08 -10.69 19.04
C TYR A 170 -0.87 -9.41 19.85
N ALA A 171 -1.01 -9.50 21.17
CA ALA A 171 -1.08 -8.36 22.07
C ALA A 171 0.19 -7.49 22.05
N GLU A 172 1.38 -8.10 22.00
CA GLU A 172 2.66 -7.39 21.97
C GLU A 172 2.81 -6.60 20.66
N ASP A 173 2.55 -7.24 19.51
CA ASP A 173 2.55 -6.60 18.21
C ASP A 173 1.53 -5.44 18.15
N ALA A 174 0.31 -5.67 18.67
CA ALA A 174 -0.73 -4.63 18.68
C ALA A 174 -0.29 -3.40 19.50
N SER A 175 0.36 -3.60 20.65
CA SER A 175 0.91 -2.51 21.47
C SER A 175 2.03 -1.78 20.75
N TYR A 176 2.99 -2.52 20.18
CA TYR A 176 4.13 -1.97 19.45
C TYR A 176 3.68 -1.10 18.28
N TYR A 177 2.84 -1.65 17.38
CA TYR A 177 2.40 -0.95 16.17
C TYR A 177 1.46 0.22 16.47
N ASN A 178 0.64 0.15 17.52
CA ASN A 178 -0.12 1.33 17.96
C ASN A 178 0.82 2.46 18.40
N THR A 179 1.87 2.14 19.17
CA THR A 179 2.86 3.12 19.61
C THR A 179 3.63 3.72 18.44
N LEU A 180 4.06 2.87 17.48
CA LEU A 180 4.75 3.31 16.27
C LEU A 180 3.85 4.23 15.42
N ALA A 181 2.58 3.85 15.22
CA ALA A 181 1.62 4.68 14.50
C ALA A 181 1.46 6.08 15.13
N GLN A 182 1.41 6.18 16.48
CA GLN A 182 1.35 7.48 17.15
C GLN A 182 2.60 8.32 16.88
N LYS A 183 3.78 7.73 16.97
CA LYS A 183 5.05 8.43 16.68
C LYS A 183 5.11 8.95 15.24
N ILE A 184 4.70 8.13 14.26
CA ILE A 184 4.65 8.55 12.85
C ILE A 184 3.65 9.70 12.68
N LYS A 185 2.44 9.58 13.24
CA LYS A 185 1.42 10.63 13.19
C LYS A 185 1.92 11.94 13.81
N GLU A 186 2.58 11.89 14.94
CA GLU A 186 3.15 13.07 15.62
C GLU A 186 4.25 13.70 14.77
N ALA A 187 5.12 12.90 14.14
CA ALA A 187 6.17 13.38 13.25
C ALA A 187 5.57 14.06 12.01
N ILE A 188 4.56 13.45 11.36
CA ILE A 188 3.84 14.05 10.24
C ILE A 188 3.20 15.38 10.64
N ASN A 189 2.47 15.42 11.77
CA ASN A 189 1.80 16.63 12.22
C ASN A 189 2.79 17.73 12.58
N THR A 190 3.90 17.38 13.20
CA THR A 190 4.94 18.36 13.57
C THR A 190 5.61 18.96 12.37
N SER A 191 5.85 18.16 11.33
CA SER A 191 6.60 18.58 10.14
C SER A 191 5.74 19.26 9.08
N PHE A 192 4.46 18.90 8.98
CA PHE A 192 3.65 19.27 7.82
C PHE A 192 2.31 19.95 8.15
N LEU A 193 1.79 19.86 9.38
CA LEU A 193 0.50 20.45 9.70
C LEU A 193 0.65 21.93 10.07
N ASN A 194 0.07 22.81 9.26
CA ASN A 194 -0.16 24.19 9.66
C ASN A 194 -1.35 24.24 10.63
N LYS A 195 -1.07 24.54 11.91
CA LYS A 195 -2.08 24.51 12.98
C LYS A 195 -3.12 25.62 12.88
N GLU A 196 -2.81 26.71 12.18
CA GLU A 196 -3.73 27.84 12.02
C GLU A 196 -4.75 27.56 10.91
N THR A 197 -4.31 26.94 9.80
CA THR A 197 -5.16 26.66 8.64
C THR A 197 -5.74 25.26 8.65
N GLY A 198 -5.16 24.33 9.39
CA GLY A 198 -5.50 22.90 9.36
C GLY A 198 -5.04 22.17 8.09
N ILE A 199 -4.20 22.81 7.27
CA ILE A 199 -3.71 22.27 5.99
C ILE A 199 -2.38 21.57 6.20
N TYR A 200 -2.20 20.42 5.55
CA TYR A 200 -0.93 19.70 5.50
C TYR A 200 -0.10 20.15 4.30
N ALA A 201 1.16 20.43 4.57
CA ALA A 201 2.23 20.79 3.64
C ALA A 201 1.78 21.66 2.46
N GLU A 202 2.09 22.89 2.55
CA GLU A 202 2.21 23.70 1.35
C GLU A 202 3.34 23.11 0.50
N GLY A 203 2.94 22.54 -0.66
CA GLY A 203 3.87 22.00 -1.62
C GLY A 203 4.74 23.09 -2.21
#